data_780c5b6e04579766a7cab7c875ed92e8
#
_entry.id   780c5b6e04579766a7cab7c875ed92e8
#
_cell.length_a   1.000
_cell.length_b   1.000
_cell.length_c   1.000
_cell.angle_alpha   90.00
_cell.angle_beta   90.00
_cell.angle_gamma   90.00
#
_symmetry.space_group_name_H-M   'P 1'
#
loop_
_entity.id
_entity.type
_entity.pdbx_description
1 polymer ?
#
loop_
_entity_poly.entity_id
_entity_poly.type
_entity_poly.pdbx_seq_one_letter_code
_entity_poly.pdbx_strand_id
1 'polypeptide(L)'
;NQFIKCEFNNISDFTNKLNKYKNDLAAVIIEPIQATSGFNFVDKKFLSHIKQTISKSNTLFIFDEVWTGFGKTGHNFAYEYFKVTPDIVILGKSIGGGLPLGVVAMKNKIKNSFPGAQSSTFQGNILSIQSSYFFLKELRNINYLKKIKKLEDFFNFHRRNLIEYKFVNDFRG
;
A
#
# COMPACT_ATOMS: atom_id res chain seq x y z
N ASN A 1 8.79 12.30 -20.20
CA ASN A 1 8.35 11.15 -19.37
C ASN A 1 7.31 11.63 -18.36
N GLN A 2 6.16 10.95 -18.31
CA GLN A 2 5.09 11.28 -17.35
C GLN A 2 5.39 10.74 -15.93
N PHE A 3 6.38 9.84 -15.79
CA PHE A 3 6.74 9.22 -14.52
C PHE A 3 8.23 9.43 -14.21
N ILE A 4 8.51 9.75 -12.95
CA ILE A 4 9.85 9.95 -12.42
C ILE A 4 10.07 8.92 -11.33
N LYS A 5 11.04 8.03 -11.52
CA LYS A 5 11.41 7.05 -10.50
C LYS A 5 12.35 7.69 -9.48
N CYS A 6 12.06 7.47 -8.19
CA CYS A 6 12.97 7.78 -7.09
C CYS A 6 13.58 6.49 -6.54
N GLU A 7 14.80 6.61 -6.04
CA GLU A 7 15.44 5.53 -5.30
C GLU A 7 14.71 5.32 -3.97
N PHE A 8 14.35 4.07 -3.70
CA PHE A 8 13.58 3.71 -2.52
C PHE A 8 14.38 3.96 -1.24
N ASN A 9 13.74 4.60 -0.25
CA ASN A 9 14.34 5.02 1.02
C ASN A 9 15.48 6.05 0.90
N ASN A 10 15.66 6.69 -0.26
CA ASN A 10 16.65 7.75 -0.46
C ASN A 10 16.01 9.14 -0.38
N ILE A 11 16.16 9.78 0.78
CA ILE A 11 15.61 11.12 1.04
C ILE A 11 16.24 12.17 0.10
N SER A 12 17.53 12.08 -0.16
CA SER A 12 18.25 13.06 -0.99
C SER A 12 17.79 12.98 -2.44
N ASP A 13 17.67 11.76 -2.99
CA ASP A 13 17.18 11.56 -4.36
C ASP A 13 15.75 12.07 -4.51
N PHE A 14 14.87 11.73 -3.56
CA PHE A 14 13.50 12.22 -3.54
C PHE A 14 13.43 13.74 -3.52
N THR A 15 14.19 14.39 -2.61
CA THR A 15 14.18 15.84 -2.44
C THR A 15 14.69 16.55 -3.68
N ASN A 16 15.77 16.07 -4.30
CA ASN A 16 16.33 16.63 -5.53
C ASN A 16 15.30 16.56 -6.67
N LYS A 17 14.66 15.41 -6.86
CA LYS A 17 13.64 15.23 -7.89
C LYS A 17 12.40 16.09 -7.63
N LEU A 18 11.94 16.12 -6.38
CA LEU A 18 10.81 16.97 -6.01
C LEU A 18 11.10 18.45 -6.32
N ASN A 19 12.26 18.97 -5.91
CA ASN A 19 12.63 20.36 -6.17
C ASN A 19 12.68 20.69 -7.66
N LYS A 20 13.13 19.74 -8.48
CA LYS A 20 13.20 19.90 -9.94
C LYS A 20 11.83 19.96 -10.60
N TYR A 21 10.85 19.19 -10.07
CA TYR A 21 9.54 18.99 -10.73
C TYR A 21 8.35 19.47 -9.90
N LYS A 22 8.57 20.19 -8.80
CA LYS A 22 7.53 20.55 -7.82
C LYS A 22 6.30 21.25 -8.39
N ASN A 23 6.45 21.99 -9.49
CA ASN A 23 5.36 22.73 -10.11
C ASN A 23 4.48 21.86 -11.02
N ASP A 24 5.01 20.70 -11.47
CA ASP A 24 4.35 19.80 -12.42
C ASP A 24 3.95 18.46 -11.76
N LEU A 25 4.27 18.28 -10.47
CA LEU A 25 4.06 17.02 -9.80
C LEU A 25 2.62 16.86 -9.32
N ALA A 26 1.87 15.97 -9.96
CA ALA A 26 0.49 15.66 -9.58
C ALA A 26 0.39 14.78 -8.33
N ALA A 27 1.26 13.77 -8.22
CA ALA A 27 1.20 12.81 -7.12
C ALA A 27 2.55 12.14 -6.83
N VAL A 28 2.69 11.64 -5.60
CA VAL A 28 3.73 10.68 -5.20
C VAL A 28 3.03 9.36 -4.88
N ILE A 29 3.43 8.28 -5.54
CA ILE A 29 2.93 6.92 -5.28
C ILE A 29 4.04 6.07 -4.67
N ILE A 30 3.68 5.27 -3.66
CA ILE A 30 4.61 4.37 -2.98
C ILE A 30 3.93 3.08 -2.56
N GLU A 31 4.63 1.95 -2.72
CA GLU A 31 4.31 0.72 -2.01
C GLU A 31 4.95 0.77 -0.61
N PRO A 32 4.19 0.61 0.49
CA PRO A 32 4.79 0.58 1.84
C PRO A 32 5.73 -0.61 2.03
N ILE A 33 5.49 -1.70 1.32
CA ILE A 33 6.36 -2.87 1.21
C ILE A 33 6.42 -3.26 -0.26
N GLN A 34 7.61 -3.22 -0.86
CA GLN A 34 7.84 -3.66 -2.23
C GLN A 34 7.88 -5.19 -2.30
N ALA A 35 6.71 -5.83 -2.32
CA ALA A 35 6.57 -7.27 -2.18
C ALA A 35 7.27 -8.05 -3.31
N THR A 36 7.17 -7.57 -4.55
CA THR A 36 7.76 -8.23 -5.73
C THR A 36 9.25 -7.96 -5.91
N SER A 37 9.82 -7.04 -5.11
CA SER A 37 11.24 -6.65 -5.18
C SER A 37 12.02 -7.11 -3.94
N GLY A 38 11.62 -8.24 -3.34
CA GLY A 38 12.32 -8.81 -2.18
C GLY A 38 11.82 -8.29 -0.83
N PHE A 39 10.56 -7.91 -0.73
CA PHE A 39 9.94 -7.42 0.51
C PHE A 39 10.72 -6.26 1.15
N ASN A 40 11.11 -5.27 0.36
CA ASN A 40 11.76 -4.08 0.89
C ASN A 40 10.74 -3.19 1.61
N PHE A 41 11.00 -2.94 2.89
CA PHE A 41 10.16 -2.09 3.73
C PHE A 41 10.52 -0.62 3.54
N VAL A 42 9.50 0.23 3.50
CA VAL A 42 9.73 1.66 3.51
C VAL A 42 10.16 2.15 4.89
N ASP A 43 11.15 3.02 4.95
CA ASP A 43 11.58 3.64 6.19
C ASP A 43 10.56 4.66 6.69
N LYS A 44 10.27 4.64 8.00
CA LYS A 44 9.38 5.63 8.63
C LYS A 44 9.87 7.07 8.43
N LYS A 45 11.19 7.27 8.47
CA LYS A 45 11.81 8.59 8.24
C LYS A 45 11.57 9.06 6.81
N PHE A 46 11.73 8.16 5.84
CA PHE A 46 11.49 8.45 4.43
C PHE A 46 10.03 8.82 4.18
N LEU A 47 9.07 8.03 4.67
CA LEU A 47 7.64 8.33 4.56
C LEU A 47 7.26 9.66 5.22
N SER A 48 7.78 9.93 6.42
CA SER A 48 7.52 11.18 7.12
C SER A 48 8.06 12.36 6.34
N HIS A 49 9.26 12.23 5.76
CA HIS A 49 9.86 13.26 4.91
C HIS A 49 9.02 13.53 3.66
N ILE A 50 8.60 12.49 2.95
CA ILE A 50 7.68 12.63 1.80
C ILE A 50 6.44 13.40 2.21
N LYS A 51 5.74 12.93 3.25
CA LYS A 51 4.47 13.53 3.70
C LYS A 51 4.65 15.00 4.10
N GLN A 52 5.69 15.32 4.85
CA GLN A 52 5.99 16.69 5.29
C GLN A 52 6.28 17.59 4.09
N THR A 53 7.04 17.09 3.13
CA THR A 53 7.49 17.92 2.00
C THR A 53 6.33 18.21 1.04
N ILE A 54 5.50 17.22 0.71
CA ILE A 54 4.36 17.42 -0.20
C ILE A 54 3.15 18.08 0.46
N SER A 55 3.09 18.13 1.80
CA SER A 55 1.95 18.72 2.52
C SER A 55 1.74 20.21 2.23
N LYS A 56 2.76 20.89 1.74
CA LYS A 56 2.74 22.32 1.37
C LYS A 56 2.38 22.56 -0.10
N SER A 57 2.04 21.53 -0.82
CA SER A 57 1.69 21.57 -2.25
C SER A 57 0.35 20.88 -2.50
N ASN A 58 -0.16 20.97 -3.71
CA ASN A 58 -1.35 20.23 -4.16
C ASN A 58 -1.02 18.80 -4.60
N THR A 59 0.20 18.33 -4.37
CA THR A 59 0.65 16.99 -4.73
C THR A 59 -0.07 15.94 -3.89
N LEU A 60 -0.72 14.98 -4.54
CA LEU A 60 -1.43 13.90 -3.86
C LEU A 60 -0.46 12.84 -3.35
N PHE A 61 -0.78 12.24 -2.21
CA PHE A 61 -0.04 11.11 -1.66
C PHE A 61 -0.83 9.83 -1.84
N ILE A 62 -0.27 8.88 -2.58
CA ILE A 62 -0.93 7.62 -2.97
C ILE A 62 -0.16 6.46 -2.36
N PHE A 63 -0.88 5.60 -1.63
CA PHE A 63 -0.36 4.31 -1.20
C PHE A 63 -0.86 3.20 -2.12
N ASP A 64 0.06 2.42 -2.66
CA ASP A 64 -0.26 1.15 -3.30
C ASP A 64 -0.28 0.05 -2.23
N GLU A 65 -1.48 -0.29 -1.81
CA GLU A 65 -1.75 -1.34 -0.82
C GLU A 65 -2.31 -2.62 -1.46
N VAL A 66 -2.07 -2.80 -2.75
CA VAL A 66 -2.50 -4.01 -3.47
C VAL A 66 -1.97 -5.28 -2.80
N TRP A 67 -0.75 -5.24 -2.24
CA TRP A 67 -0.15 -6.33 -1.47
C TRP A 67 -0.38 -6.24 0.04
N THR A 68 -0.31 -5.06 0.61
CA THR A 68 -0.21 -4.85 2.06
C THR A 68 -1.56 -4.72 2.77
N GLY A 69 -2.63 -4.44 2.03
CA GLY A 69 -3.96 -4.26 2.58
C GLY A 69 -4.57 -5.52 3.20
N PHE A 70 -5.61 -5.32 3.98
CA PHE A 70 -6.43 -6.36 4.60
C PHE A 70 -5.66 -7.29 5.55
N GLY A 71 -4.87 -6.68 6.44
CA GLY A 71 -4.27 -7.37 7.57
C GLY A 71 -2.87 -7.93 7.38
N LYS A 72 -2.33 -7.94 6.16
CA LYS A 72 -1.02 -8.55 5.88
C LYS A 72 0.15 -7.97 6.68
N THR A 73 0.00 -6.77 7.22
CA THR A 73 0.99 -6.09 8.07
C THR A 73 0.62 -6.08 9.55
N GLY A 74 -0.38 -6.88 9.95
CA GLY A 74 -0.92 -6.85 11.32
C GLY A 74 -1.86 -5.67 11.59
N HIS A 75 -2.11 -4.83 10.59
CA HIS A 75 -3.07 -3.71 10.60
C HIS A 75 -4.04 -3.88 9.43
N ASN A 76 -5.21 -3.21 9.45
CA ASN A 76 -6.12 -3.30 8.29
C ASN A 76 -5.42 -2.86 7.02
N PHE A 77 -4.66 -1.76 7.12
CA PHE A 77 -3.83 -1.22 6.04
C PHE A 77 -2.45 -0.82 6.57
N ALA A 78 -1.43 -0.90 5.73
CA ALA A 78 -0.06 -0.55 6.12
C ALA A 78 0.08 0.92 6.52
N TYR A 79 -0.69 1.83 5.95
CA TYR A 79 -0.64 3.24 6.34
C TYR A 79 -1.00 3.47 7.82
N GLU A 80 -1.80 2.59 8.44
CA GLU A 80 -2.12 2.64 9.88
C GLU A 80 -0.86 2.36 10.72
N TYR A 81 -0.08 1.35 10.32
CA TYR A 81 1.21 1.04 10.98
C TYR A 81 2.18 2.22 10.92
N PHE A 82 2.28 2.87 9.76
CA PHE A 82 3.16 4.02 9.58
C PHE A 82 2.61 5.32 10.17
N LYS A 83 1.33 5.35 10.58
CA LYS A 83 0.61 6.55 11.06
C LYS A 83 0.63 7.69 10.04
N VAL A 84 0.56 7.36 8.77
CA VAL A 84 0.58 8.32 7.66
C VAL A 84 -0.66 8.12 6.80
N THR A 85 -1.60 9.04 6.84
CA THR A 85 -2.82 8.94 6.05
C THR A 85 -2.59 9.43 4.61
N PRO A 86 -2.70 8.56 3.59
CA PRO A 86 -2.61 8.96 2.19
C PRO A 86 -3.86 9.71 1.72
N ASP A 87 -3.79 10.31 0.55
CA ASP A 87 -4.96 10.92 -0.11
C ASP A 87 -5.72 9.90 -0.94
N ILE A 88 -5.01 8.93 -1.51
CA ILE A 88 -5.55 7.81 -2.30
C ILE A 88 -4.90 6.52 -1.83
N VAL A 89 -5.70 5.45 -1.77
CA VAL A 89 -5.23 4.07 -1.54
C VAL A 89 -5.65 3.20 -2.71
N ILE A 90 -4.71 2.47 -3.28
CA ILE A 90 -4.97 1.48 -4.33
C ILE A 90 -5.05 0.11 -3.68
N LEU A 91 -6.11 -0.62 -3.96
CA LEU A 91 -6.41 -1.93 -3.38
C LEU A 91 -6.62 -2.95 -4.49
N GLY A 92 -6.22 -4.17 -4.23
CA GLY A 92 -6.37 -5.29 -5.14
C GLY A 92 -6.29 -6.62 -4.41
N LYS A 93 -6.06 -7.68 -5.14
CA LYS A 93 -5.86 -9.05 -4.62
C LYS A 93 -6.96 -9.46 -3.63
N SER A 94 -6.68 -9.37 -2.31
CA SER A 94 -7.59 -9.82 -1.26
C SER A 94 -8.99 -9.20 -1.34
N ILE A 95 -9.11 -7.93 -1.77
CA ILE A 95 -10.40 -7.25 -1.89
C ILE A 95 -11.37 -7.97 -2.83
N GLY A 96 -10.86 -8.67 -3.84
CA GLY A 96 -11.69 -9.42 -4.77
C GLY A 96 -12.29 -10.71 -4.21
N GLY A 97 -11.86 -11.15 -3.01
CA GLY A 97 -12.35 -12.39 -2.41
C GLY A 97 -12.11 -13.64 -3.29
N GLY A 98 -11.04 -13.65 -4.08
CA GLY A 98 -10.68 -14.69 -5.04
C GLY A 98 -11.00 -14.37 -6.50
N LEU A 99 -11.73 -13.30 -6.77
CA LEU A 99 -12.03 -12.82 -8.12
C LEU A 99 -11.24 -11.54 -8.46
N PRO A 100 -11.00 -11.25 -9.75
CA PRO A 100 -10.30 -10.03 -10.16
C PRO A 100 -11.09 -8.78 -9.78
N LEU A 101 -10.50 -7.94 -8.93
CA LEU A 101 -11.05 -6.65 -8.54
C LEU A 101 -9.93 -5.69 -8.17
N GLY A 102 -9.96 -4.49 -8.74
CA GLY A 102 -9.16 -3.34 -8.33
C GLY A 102 -10.06 -2.24 -7.76
N VAL A 103 -9.62 -1.59 -6.71
CA VAL A 103 -10.35 -0.49 -6.07
C VAL A 103 -9.41 0.67 -5.83
N VAL A 104 -9.88 1.88 -6.12
CA VAL A 104 -9.21 3.13 -5.78
C VAL A 104 -10.07 3.85 -4.76
N ALA A 105 -9.61 3.90 -3.52
CA ALA A 105 -10.26 4.64 -2.44
C ALA A 105 -9.59 6.01 -2.30
N MET A 106 -10.37 7.08 -2.24
CA MET A 106 -9.84 8.44 -2.18
C MET A 106 -10.59 9.31 -1.16
N LYS A 107 -9.93 10.35 -0.67
CA LYS A 107 -10.56 11.34 0.21
C LYS A 107 -11.66 12.10 -0.53
N ASN A 108 -12.72 12.44 0.17
CA ASN A 108 -13.89 13.17 -0.40
C ASN A 108 -13.53 14.51 -1.06
N LYS A 109 -12.42 15.14 -0.65
CA LYS A 109 -11.94 16.40 -1.26
C LYS A 109 -11.41 16.24 -2.68
N ILE A 110 -11.08 15.00 -3.10
CA ILE A 110 -10.59 14.70 -4.44
C ILE A 110 -11.83 14.48 -5.30
N LYS A 111 -12.11 15.45 -6.17
CA LYS A 111 -13.27 15.39 -7.08
C LYS A 111 -12.89 14.69 -8.37
N ASN A 112 -13.79 13.85 -8.84
CA ASN A 112 -13.71 13.33 -10.20
C ASN A 112 -13.89 14.47 -11.22
N SER A 113 -13.15 14.44 -12.28
CA SER A 113 -13.17 15.48 -13.29
C SER A 113 -14.52 15.55 -14.01
N PHE A 114 -15.11 14.43 -14.38
CA PHE A 114 -16.42 14.33 -15.06
C PHE A 114 -16.98 12.90 -15.00
N PRO A 115 -18.30 12.70 -15.14
CA PRO A 115 -18.92 11.38 -15.25
C PRO A 115 -18.30 10.59 -16.42
N GLY A 116 -17.94 9.34 -16.18
CA GLY A 116 -17.32 8.46 -17.20
C GLY A 116 -15.82 8.64 -17.41
N ALA A 117 -15.15 9.56 -16.71
CA ALA A 117 -13.69 9.71 -16.77
C ALA A 117 -12.92 8.44 -16.37
N GLN A 118 -13.56 7.60 -15.58
CA GLN A 118 -13.01 6.34 -15.09
C GLN A 118 -13.94 5.22 -15.54
N SER A 119 -13.59 4.53 -16.60
CA SER A 119 -14.33 3.39 -17.10
C SER A 119 -13.39 2.29 -17.57
N SER A 120 -13.81 1.05 -17.41
CA SER A 120 -13.18 -0.10 -18.02
C SER A 120 -14.25 -1.14 -18.38
N THR A 121 -13.96 -2.01 -19.34
CA THR A 121 -14.89 -3.04 -19.80
C THR A 121 -15.45 -3.92 -18.68
N PHE A 122 -14.63 -4.22 -17.68
CA PHE A 122 -15.01 -5.05 -16.55
C PHE A 122 -15.33 -4.29 -15.28
N GLN A 123 -15.41 -2.96 -15.34
CA GLN A 123 -15.79 -2.15 -14.20
C GLN A 123 -17.18 -2.50 -13.71
N GLY A 124 -17.30 -2.70 -12.39
CA GLY A 124 -18.59 -3.04 -11.81
C GLY A 124 -19.03 -4.50 -12.06
N ASN A 125 -18.11 -5.41 -12.38
CA ASN A 125 -18.44 -6.84 -12.50
C ASN A 125 -19.15 -7.34 -11.25
N ILE A 126 -20.40 -7.77 -11.41
CA ILE A 126 -21.30 -8.13 -10.30
C ILE A 126 -20.71 -9.27 -9.45
N LEU A 127 -20.11 -10.27 -10.06
CA LEU A 127 -19.55 -11.41 -9.33
C LEU A 127 -18.36 -10.97 -8.46
N SER A 128 -17.46 -10.16 -9.00
CA SER A 128 -16.31 -9.63 -8.26
C SER A 128 -16.75 -8.72 -7.11
N ILE A 129 -17.74 -7.86 -7.34
CA ILE A 129 -18.30 -6.99 -6.30
C ILE A 129 -18.98 -7.80 -5.21
N GLN A 130 -19.77 -8.81 -5.57
CA GLN A 130 -20.47 -9.65 -4.61
C GLN A 130 -19.47 -10.48 -3.77
N SER A 131 -18.44 -11.03 -4.40
CA SER A 131 -17.35 -11.72 -3.70
C SER A 131 -16.64 -10.79 -2.71
N SER A 132 -16.33 -9.57 -3.14
CA SER A 132 -15.74 -8.53 -2.30
C SER A 132 -16.63 -8.17 -1.11
N TYR A 133 -17.93 -8.03 -1.33
CA TYR A 133 -18.89 -7.75 -0.27
C TYR A 133 -18.89 -8.83 0.81
N PHE A 134 -18.93 -10.11 0.42
CA PHE A 134 -18.86 -11.22 1.36
C PHE A 134 -17.51 -11.28 2.07
N PHE A 135 -16.41 -11.09 1.37
CA PHE A 135 -15.08 -11.01 1.96
C PHE A 135 -14.99 -9.93 3.06
N LEU A 136 -15.43 -8.72 2.75
CA LEU A 136 -15.43 -7.61 3.71
C LEU A 136 -16.39 -7.84 4.90
N LYS A 137 -17.53 -8.48 4.65
CA LYS A 137 -18.48 -8.87 5.69
C LYS A 137 -17.86 -9.88 6.65
N GLU A 138 -17.19 -10.91 6.15
CA GLU A 138 -16.50 -11.89 6.96
C GLU A 138 -15.34 -11.27 7.75
N LEU A 139 -14.54 -10.39 7.16
CA LEU A 139 -13.49 -9.68 7.88
C LEU A 139 -14.01 -8.88 9.09
N ARG A 140 -15.22 -8.33 8.98
CA ARG A 140 -15.88 -7.62 10.11
C ARG A 140 -16.33 -8.56 11.21
N ASN A 141 -16.75 -9.77 10.86
CA ASN A 141 -17.31 -10.75 11.81
C ASN A 141 -16.23 -11.49 12.58
N ILE A 142 -15.04 -11.64 12.03
CA ILE A 142 -13.93 -12.37 12.66
C ILE A 142 -12.86 -11.40 13.16
N ASN A 143 -12.28 -11.69 14.30
CA ASN A 143 -11.12 -10.97 14.79
C ASN A 143 -9.86 -11.45 14.05
N TYR A 144 -9.79 -11.13 12.74
CA TYR A 144 -8.72 -11.62 11.87
C TYR A 144 -7.34 -11.07 12.26
N LEU A 145 -7.26 -9.84 12.77
CA LEU A 145 -5.99 -9.25 13.20
C LEU A 145 -5.38 -10.04 14.37
N LYS A 146 -6.23 -10.54 15.30
CA LYS A 146 -5.76 -11.43 16.37
C LYS A 146 -5.22 -12.76 15.83
N LYS A 147 -5.85 -13.30 14.77
CA LYS A 147 -5.36 -14.53 14.12
C LYS A 147 -4.03 -14.28 13.42
N ILE A 148 -3.89 -13.14 12.72
CA ILE A 148 -2.64 -12.74 12.07
C ILE A 148 -1.53 -12.60 13.11
N LYS A 149 -1.79 -11.96 14.25
CA LYS A 149 -0.80 -11.83 15.31
C LYS A 149 -0.28 -13.18 15.81
N LYS A 150 -1.18 -14.17 15.99
CA LYS A 150 -0.76 -15.53 16.35
C LYS A 150 0.13 -16.19 15.28
N LEU A 151 -0.18 -15.95 14.00
CA LEU A 151 0.65 -16.44 12.89
C LEU A 151 2.02 -15.75 12.89
N GLU A 152 2.06 -14.46 13.11
CA GLU A 152 3.32 -13.70 13.23
C GLU A 152 4.19 -14.27 14.36
N ASP A 153 3.60 -14.53 15.53
CA ASP A 153 4.32 -15.09 16.68
C ASP A 153 4.87 -16.49 16.33
N PHE A 154 4.09 -17.33 15.64
CA PHE A 154 4.52 -18.64 15.15
C PHE A 154 5.69 -18.53 14.16
N PHE A 155 5.57 -17.67 13.15
CA PHE A 155 6.65 -17.47 12.16
C PHE A 155 7.91 -16.90 12.81
N ASN A 156 7.79 -15.95 13.74
CA ASN A 156 8.92 -15.37 14.43
C ASN A 156 9.66 -16.41 15.32
N PHE A 157 8.93 -17.35 15.88
CA PHE A 157 9.55 -18.46 16.62
C PHE A 157 10.41 -19.34 15.70
N HIS A 158 9.85 -19.75 14.55
CA HIS A 158 10.58 -20.62 13.62
C HIS A 158 11.68 -19.89 12.85
N ARG A 159 11.52 -18.60 12.59
CA ARG A 159 12.51 -17.75 11.92
C ARG A 159 13.88 -17.79 12.63
N ARG A 160 13.89 -17.81 13.96
CA ARG A 160 15.15 -17.84 14.74
C ARG A 160 16.00 -19.03 14.37
N ASN A 161 15.38 -20.19 14.18
CA ASN A 161 16.08 -21.41 13.80
C ASN A 161 16.58 -21.36 12.34
N LEU A 162 15.85 -20.69 11.44
CA LEU A 162 16.23 -20.59 10.03
C LEU A 162 17.43 -19.67 9.81
N ILE A 163 17.57 -18.61 10.57
CA ILE A 163 18.71 -17.65 10.46
C ILE A 163 20.04 -18.29 10.84
N GLU A 164 20.04 -19.37 11.62
CA GLU A 164 21.25 -20.09 12.02
C GLU A 164 21.90 -20.87 10.88
N TYR A 165 21.17 -21.14 9.80
CA TYR A 165 21.74 -21.85 8.65
C TYR A 165 22.61 -20.92 7.80
N LYS A 166 23.86 -21.33 7.52
CA LYS A 166 24.86 -20.54 6.77
C LYS A 166 24.42 -20.09 5.38
N PHE A 167 23.45 -20.76 4.78
CA PHE A 167 22.94 -20.42 3.44
C PHE A 167 21.78 -19.39 3.50
N VAL A 168 21.29 -19.05 4.70
CA VAL A 168 20.24 -18.04 4.89
C VAL A 168 20.89 -16.70 5.20
N ASN A 169 20.96 -15.83 4.21
CA ASN A 169 21.56 -14.50 4.38
C ASN A 169 20.58 -13.48 4.97
N ASP A 170 19.30 -13.61 4.68
CA ASP A 170 18.26 -12.68 5.14
C ASP A 170 16.90 -13.39 5.16
N PHE A 171 16.03 -12.96 6.06
CA PHE A 171 14.67 -13.47 6.17
C PHE A 171 13.71 -12.30 6.44
N ARG A 172 12.84 -12.02 5.47
CA ARG A 172 11.88 -10.92 5.51
C ARG A 172 10.45 -11.43 5.36
N GLY A 173 9.52 -10.78 6.05
CA GLY A 173 8.08 -11.09 5.98
C GLY A 173 7.33 -10.55 7.17
#